data_c48defd08f58156bce3973af85cfc3da
#
_entry.id   c48defd08f58156bce3973af85cfc3da
#
_cell.length_a   1.000
_cell.length_b   1.000
_cell.length_c   1.000
_cell.angle_alpha   90.00
_cell.angle_beta   90.00
_cell.angle_gamma   90.00
#
_symmetry.space_group_name_H-M   'P 1'
#
loop_
_entity.id
_entity.type
_entity.pdbx_description
1 polymer ?
#
loop_
_entity_poly.entity_id
_entity_poly.type
_entity_poly.pdbx_seq_one_letter_code
_entity_poly.pdbx_strand_id
1 'polypeptide(L)'
;MVEIAPDIEHWHGAAPDSWFSHLAIGCNPQTNKNIWLEQVDDQQYAEATKDNGGTGLSATDPELDAIFGNFTKEVQQYGNLDTKTRLMVTLASNIASQAQTEYRMMLESALNAGITPIEIKEILYQAVAYAGMAKVMDFVGITNEALLAHGVRLPLEGQAVVSAETRFDKGLALQKSIFGERIDQMHKNAPENQKHIQRYLSANCFGDYQTRGGLDVKTRELLTFSILVSLGGCESQVKGHIQGNVNVGNNKDTLLAVVTQLLPYIGYPRTLNAIACLNEVIPEK
;
A
#
# COMPACT_ATOMS: atom_id res chain seq x y z
N MET A 1 -21.84 -18.62 0.32
CA MET A 1 -22.75 -19.63 -0.27
C MET A 1 -23.96 -18.87 -0.78
N VAL A 2 -24.32 -19.05 -2.04
CA VAL A 2 -25.54 -18.47 -2.64
C VAL A 2 -26.55 -19.60 -2.79
N GLU A 3 -27.77 -19.39 -2.31
CA GLU A 3 -28.88 -20.32 -2.46
C GLU A 3 -29.78 -19.83 -3.60
N ILE A 4 -30.04 -20.68 -4.58
CA ILE A 4 -30.86 -20.38 -5.75
C ILE A 4 -32.15 -21.17 -5.59
N ALA A 5 -33.27 -20.44 -5.55
CA ALA A 5 -34.60 -21.06 -5.44
C ALA A 5 -34.95 -21.86 -6.72
N PRO A 6 -35.88 -22.86 -6.62
CA PRO A 6 -36.36 -23.55 -7.79
C PRO A 6 -36.99 -22.61 -8.82
N ASP A 7 -36.89 -22.98 -10.09
CA ASP A 7 -37.46 -22.27 -11.26
C ASP A 7 -36.91 -20.85 -11.48
N ILE A 8 -35.70 -20.55 -10.95
CA ILE A 8 -34.99 -19.27 -11.19
C ILE A 8 -34.02 -19.46 -12.33
N GLU A 9 -34.21 -18.66 -13.38
CA GLU A 9 -33.22 -18.47 -14.42
C GLU A 9 -32.07 -17.62 -13.90
N HIS A 10 -30.85 -18.11 -14.03
CA HIS A 10 -29.65 -17.43 -13.55
C HIS A 10 -28.43 -17.84 -14.39
N TRP A 11 -27.43 -17.01 -14.36
CA TRP A 11 -26.12 -17.36 -14.88
C TRP A 11 -25.03 -17.06 -13.84
N HIS A 12 -23.87 -17.64 -14.03
CA HIS A 12 -22.69 -17.39 -13.22
C HIS A 12 -21.45 -17.41 -14.11
N GLY A 13 -20.49 -16.57 -13.81
CA GLY A 13 -19.25 -16.43 -14.57
C GLY A 13 -18.20 -15.60 -13.84
N ALA A 14 -17.01 -15.50 -14.42
CA ALA A 14 -15.94 -14.65 -13.93
C ALA A 14 -16.26 -13.16 -14.18
N ALA A 15 -15.66 -12.27 -13.39
CA ALA A 15 -15.51 -10.87 -13.78
C ALA A 15 -14.54 -10.77 -14.99
N PRO A 16 -14.55 -9.67 -15.78
CA PRO A 16 -13.78 -9.55 -17.01
C PRO A 16 -12.27 -9.81 -16.87
N ASP A 17 -11.73 -9.60 -15.66
CA ASP A 17 -10.31 -9.66 -15.33
C ASP A 17 -9.96 -10.76 -14.31
N SER A 18 -10.88 -11.70 -14.06
CA SER A 18 -10.69 -12.73 -13.02
C SER A 18 -11.09 -14.13 -13.48
N TRP A 19 -10.59 -15.13 -12.78
CA TRP A 19 -11.03 -16.52 -12.90
C TRP A 19 -12.15 -16.82 -11.91
N PHE A 20 -13.06 -17.70 -12.33
CA PHE A 20 -14.18 -18.14 -11.52
C PHE A 20 -14.23 -19.67 -11.49
N SER A 21 -14.35 -20.23 -10.29
CA SER A 21 -14.72 -21.63 -10.12
C SER A 21 -15.74 -21.75 -9.00
N HIS A 22 -16.69 -22.65 -9.15
CA HIS A 22 -17.74 -22.89 -8.16
C HIS A 22 -18.05 -24.37 -8.03
N LEU A 23 -18.62 -24.73 -6.89
CA LEU A 23 -19.18 -26.04 -6.65
C LEU A 23 -20.72 -25.89 -6.60
N ALA A 24 -21.43 -26.46 -7.55
CA ALA A 24 -22.89 -26.52 -7.54
C ALA A 24 -23.34 -27.77 -6.77
N ILE A 25 -24.17 -27.58 -5.75
CA ILE A 25 -24.78 -28.67 -4.97
C ILE A 25 -26.27 -28.67 -5.27
N GLY A 26 -26.74 -29.67 -6.00
CA GLY A 26 -28.16 -29.88 -6.25
C GLY A 26 -28.83 -30.59 -5.06
N CYS A 27 -29.91 -30.01 -4.54
CA CYS A 27 -30.79 -30.67 -3.57
C CYS A 27 -31.82 -31.53 -4.30
N ASN A 28 -32.19 -32.69 -3.78
CA ASN A 28 -33.16 -33.63 -4.36
C ASN A 28 -32.72 -34.19 -5.74
N PRO A 29 -31.66 -34.99 -5.81
CA PRO A 29 -31.10 -35.48 -7.07
C PRO A 29 -32.10 -36.31 -7.94
N GLN A 30 -33.17 -36.81 -7.37
CA GLN A 30 -34.20 -37.58 -8.09
C GLN A 30 -35.17 -36.69 -8.86
N THR A 31 -35.33 -35.44 -8.50
CA THR A 31 -36.30 -34.50 -9.10
C THR A 31 -35.67 -33.24 -9.65
N ASN A 32 -34.42 -32.95 -9.32
CA ASN A 32 -33.72 -31.78 -9.77
C ASN A 32 -33.27 -31.93 -11.24
N LYS A 33 -33.70 -31.04 -12.11
CA LYS A 33 -33.37 -30.99 -13.50
C LYS A 33 -32.84 -29.59 -13.88
N ASN A 34 -31.60 -29.52 -14.24
CA ASN A 34 -31.04 -28.29 -14.84
C ASN A 34 -31.39 -28.24 -16.31
N ILE A 35 -31.93 -27.13 -16.75
CA ILE A 35 -32.19 -26.85 -18.19
C ILE A 35 -31.17 -25.79 -18.58
N TRP A 36 -30.22 -26.15 -19.46
CA TRP A 36 -29.28 -25.21 -20.02
C TRP A 36 -29.95 -24.40 -21.10
N LEU A 37 -29.94 -23.07 -20.92
CA LEU A 37 -30.46 -22.11 -21.89
C LEU A 37 -29.33 -21.68 -22.85
N GLU A 38 -29.56 -20.59 -23.59
CA GLU A 38 -28.55 -20.03 -24.50
C GLU A 38 -27.34 -19.50 -23.73
N GLN A 39 -26.23 -19.38 -24.43
CA GLN A 39 -25.02 -18.78 -23.92
C GLN A 39 -25.24 -17.27 -23.71
N VAL A 40 -24.79 -16.74 -22.57
CA VAL A 40 -24.74 -15.29 -22.32
C VAL A 40 -23.86 -14.64 -23.41
N ASP A 41 -24.42 -13.70 -24.16
CA ASP A 41 -23.69 -12.97 -25.18
C ASP A 41 -22.80 -11.87 -24.60
N ASP A 42 -21.89 -11.35 -25.43
CA ASP A 42 -20.93 -10.32 -25.02
C ASP A 42 -21.61 -9.03 -24.52
N GLN A 43 -22.80 -8.70 -25.05
CA GLN A 43 -23.56 -7.52 -24.62
C GLN A 43 -24.19 -7.74 -23.24
N GLN A 44 -24.83 -8.88 -23.04
CA GLN A 44 -25.42 -9.29 -21.75
C GLN A 44 -24.33 -9.39 -20.67
N TYR A 45 -23.19 -9.98 -21.02
CA TYR A 45 -22.03 -10.07 -20.15
C TYR A 45 -21.48 -8.67 -19.80
N ALA A 46 -21.29 -7.80 -20.79
CA ALA A 46 -20.82 -6.44 -20.58
C ALA A 46 -21.78 -5.60 -19.74
N GLU A 47 -23.10 -5.78 -19.91
CA GLU A 47 -24.09 -5.11 -19.08
C GLU A 47 -24.08 -5.60 -17.62
N ALA A 48 -23.99 -6.89 -17.40
CA ALA A 48 -23.95 -7.49 -16.08
C ALA A 48 -22.65 -7.24 -15.31
N THR A 49 -21.55 -6.99 -16.03
CA THR A 49 -20.22 -6.72 -15.45
C THR A 49 -19.86 -5.24 -15.41
N LYS A 50 -20.71 -4.35 -15.92
CA LYS A 50 -20.48 -2.88 -15.88
C LYS A 50 -20.29 -2.31 -14.48
N ASP A 51 -20.77 -2.98 -13.46
CA ASP A 51 -20.78 -2.50 -12.07
C ASP A 51 -19.71 -3.12 -11.16
N ASN A 52 -18.85 -4.01 -11.66
CA ASN A 52 -17.91 -4.75 -10.81
C ASN A 52 -16.57 -4.05 -10.52
N GLY A 53 -16.42 -2.79 -10.92
CA GLY A 53 -15.24 -1.97 -10.60
C GLY A 53 -15.48 -0.88 -9.54
N GLY A 54 -16.70 -0.72 -9.07
CA GLY A 54 -17.07 0.27 -8.07
C GLY A 54 -16.98 -0.27 -6.64
N THR A 55 -16.72 0.59 -5.69
CA THR A 55 -16.72 0.36 -4.23
C THR A 55 -18.10 -0.04 -3.67
N GLY A 56 -19.10 -0.32 -4.49
CA GLY A 56 -20.51 -0.39 -4.11
C GLY A 56 -21.14 1.00 -3.87
N LEU A 57 -20.34 2.04 -3.80
CA LEU A 57 -20.78 3.42 -3.59
C LEU A 57 -21.65 3.93 -4.73
N SER A 58 -21.34 3.56 -5.98
CA SER A 58 -22.12 3.98 -7.15
C SER A 58 -23.60 3.61 -7.06
N ALA A 59 -23.93 2.51 -6.38
CA ALA A 59 -25.31 2.07 -6.18
C ALA A 59 -25.99 2.71 -4.97
N THR A 60 -25.25 2.96 -3.88
CA THR A 60 -25.82 3.47 -2.62
C THR A 60 -25.61 4.97 -2.44
N ASP A 61 -24.49 5.50 -2.90
CA ASP A 61 -24.03 6.87 -2.68
C ASP A 61 -23.41 7.48 -3.96
N PRO A 62 -24.19 7.59 -5.07
CA PRO A 62 -23.64 7.95 -6.39
C PRO A 62 -23.01 9.34 -6.44
N GLU A 63 -23.49 10.29 -5.64
CA GLU A 63 -22.89 11.63 -5.57
C GLU A 63 -21.50 11.59 -4.91
N LEU A 64 -21.35 10.82 -3.82
CA LEU A 64 -20.06 10.66 -3.15
C LEU A 64 -19.05 9.94 -4.07
N ASP A 65 -19.50 8.91 -4.76
CA ASP A 65 -18.68 8.16 -5.74
C ASP A 65 -18.19 9.09 -6.86
N ALA A 66 -19.09 9.92 -7.42
CA ALA A 66 -18.73 10.89 -8.46
C ALA A 66 -17.77 11.97 -7.95
N ILE A 67 -17.96 12.51 -6.74
CA ILE A 67 -17.06 13.48 -6.12
C ILE A 67 -15.68 12.89 -5.92
N PHE A 68 -15.59 11.71 -5.29
CA PHE A 68 -14.32 11.03 -5.03
C PHE A 68 -13.60 10.66 -6.31
N GLY A 69 -14.29 10.06 -7.28
CA GLY A 69 -13.72 9.65 -8.56
C GLY A 69 -13.21 10.82 -9.40
N ASN A 70 -13.95 11.94 -9.45
CA ASN A 70 -13.52 13.16 -10.15
C ASN A 70 -12.28 13.76 -9.48
N PHE A 71 -12.31 13.90 -8.14
CA PHE A 71 -11.19 14.46 -7.40
C PHE A 71 -9.93 13.60 -7.49
N THR A 72 -10.06 12.28 -7.44
CA THR A 72 -8.93 11.36 -7.66
C THR A 72 -8.30 11.54 -9.04
N LYS A 73 -9.13 11.72 -10.09
CA LYS A 73 -8.64 12.03 -11.44
C LYS A 73 -7.91 13.36 -11.53
N GLU A 74 -8.41 14.40 -10.84
CA GLU A 74 -7.75 15.71 -10.79
C GLU A 74 -6.38 15.64 -10.12
N VAL A 75 -6.26 15.01 -8.96
CA VAL A 75 -4.98 14.88 -8.26
C VAL A 75 -3.96 14.03 -9.02
N GLN A 76 -4.42 13.05 -9.81
CA GLN A 76 -3.55 12.24 -10.67
C GLN A 76 -2.90 13.04 -11.81
N GLN A 77 -3.49 14.16 -12.22
CA GLN A 77 -2.93 15.03 -13.24
C GLN A 77 -1.80 15.92 -12.69
N TYR A 78 -1.68 16.01 -11.37
CA TYR A 78 -0.68 16.85 -10.72
C TYR A 78 0.60 16.06 -10.45
N GLY A 79 1.73 16.63 -10.90
CA GLY A 79 3.05 16.03 -10.72
C GLY A 79 3.37 14.90 -11.70
N ASN A 80 4.63 14.49 -11.74
CA ASN A 80 5.15 13.50 -12.68
C ASN A 80 5.45 12.15 -12.00
N LEU A 81 4.56 11.68 -11.12
CA LEU A 81 4.69 10.33 -10.57
C LEU A 81 4.26 9.31 -11.63
N ASP A 82 5.12 8.35 -11.90
CA ASP A 82 4.75 7.19 -12.70
C ASP A 82 3.71 6.31 -11.98
N THR A 83 3.01 5.48 -12.74
CA THR A 83 1.93 4.62 -12.21
C THR A 83 2.41 3.71 -11.08
N LYS A 84 3.60 3.14 -11.21
CA LYS A 84 4.18 2.25 -10.20
C LYS A 84 4.40 2.99 -8.88
N THR A 85 5.04 4.15 -8.93
CA THR A 85 5.28 4.99 -7.75
C THR A 85 3.97 5.41 -7.09
N ARG A 86 2.96 5.84 -7.87
CA ARG A 86 1.62 6.20 -7.33
C ARG A 86 1.01 5.06 -6.53
N LEU A 87 0.95 3.87 -7.12
CA LEU A 87 0.36 2.70 -6.48
C LEU A 87 1.13 2.29 -5.22
N MET A 88 2.45 2.31 -5.25
CA MET A 88 3.28 1.96 -4.09
C MET A 88 3.09 2.93 -2.91
N VAL A 89 3.07 4.25 -3.15
CA VAL A 89 2.85 5.24 -2.09
C VAL A 89 1.42 5.18 -1.56
N THR A 90 0.43 4.86 -2.41
CA THR A 90 -0.97 4.68 -1.99
C THR A 90 -1.13 3.41 -1.13
N LEU A 91 -0.51 2.28 -1.51
CA LEU A 91 -0.48 1.07 -0.67
C LEU A 91 0.13 1.35 0.71
N ALA A 92 1.27 2.03 0.75
CA ALA A 92 1.93 2.42 1.99
C ALA A 92 1.04 3.33 2.87
N SER A 93 0.35 4.29 2.24
CA SER A 93 -0.62 5.18 2.87
C SER A 93 -1.82 4.42 3.46
N ASN A 94 -2.39 3.48 2.70
CA ASN A 94 -3.54 2.69 3.12
C ASN A 94 -3.22 1.82 4.35
N ILE A 95 -2.01 1.25 4.41
CA ILE A 95 -1.54 0.52 5.61
C ILE A 95 -1.49 1.47 6.81
N ALA A 96 -0.88 2.64 6.66
CA ALA A 96 -0.74 3.62 7.73
C ALA A 96 -2.10 4.16 8.21
N SER A 97 -3.05 4.37 7.30
CA SER A 97 -4.40 4.85 7.56
C SER A 97 -5.38 3.76 7.99
N GLN A 98 -4.97 2.49 8.00
CA GLN A 98 -5.81 1.32 8.32
C GLN A 98 -7.00 1.14 7.35
N ALA A 99 -6.83 1.54 6.10
CA ALA A 99 -7.85 1.51 5.05
C ALA A 99 -7.82 0.17 4.30
N GLN A 100 -8.33 -0.90 4.92
CA GLN A 100 -8.25 -2.27 4.40
C GLN A 100 -8.99 -2.46 3.06
N THR A 101 -10.18 -1.87 2.92
CA THR A 101 -10.97 -1.96 1.68
C THR A 101 -10.23 -1.32 0.51
N GLU A 102 -9.74 -0.09 0.70
CA GLU A 102 -8.99 0.64 -0.31
C GLU A 102 -7.66 -0.06 -0.64
N TYR A 103 -7.02 -0.63 0.38
CA TYR A 103 -5.81 -1.42 0.18
C TYR A 103 -6.04 -2.62 -0.74
N ARG A 104 -7.13 -3.38 -0.57
CA ARG A 104 -7.46 -4.52 -1.44
C ARG A 104 -7.60 -4.08 -2.90
N MET A 105 -8.32 -2.99 -3.16
CA MET A 105 -8.52 -2.46 -4.52
C MET A 105 -7.19 -1.98 -5.14
N MET A 106 -6.38 -1.24 -4.36
CA MET A 106 -5.08 -0.78 -4.83
C MET A 106 -4.08 -1.92 -5.03
N LEU A 107 -4.17 -2.99 -4.23
CA LEU A 107 -3.32 -4.18 -4.35
C LEU A 107 -3.57 -4.91 -5.68
N GLU A 108 -4.82 -5.11 -6.07
CA GLU A 108 -5.17 -5.66 -7.37
C GLU A 108 -4.65 -4.79 -8.52
N SER A 109 -4.85 -3.47 -8.41
CA SER A 109 -4.32 -2.52 -9.38
C SER A 109 -2.78 -2.56 -9.47
N ALA A 110 -2.11 -2.75 -8.33
CA ALA A 110 -0.65 -2.84 -8.25
C ALA A 110 -0.11 -4.12 -8.92
N LEU A 111 -0.74 -5.26 -8.67
CA LEU A 111 -0.39 -6.53 -9.28
C LEU A 111 -0.60 -6.48 -10.80
N ASN A 112 -1.72 -5.94 -11.26
CA ASN A 112 -2.03 -5.77 -12.68
C ASN A 112 -1.08 -4.78 -13.38
N ALA A 113 -0.58 -3.77 -12.67
CA ALA A 113 0.44 -2.83 -13.16
C ALA A 113 1.86 -3.41 -13.15
N GLY A 114 2.04 -4.66 -12.71
CA GLY A 114 3.33 -5.35 -12.71
C GLY A 114 4.25 -5.02 -11.52
N ILE A 115 3.70 -4.49 -10.42
CA ILE A 115 4.46 -4.40 -9.16
C ILE A 115 4.65 -5.82 -8.64
N THR A 116 5.89 -6.18 -8.40
CA THR A 116 6.24 -7.56 -8.06
C THR A 116 5.74 -7.94 -6.66
N PRO A 117 5.43 -9.23 -6.41
CA PRO A 117 5.10 -9.72 -5.08
C PRO A 117 6.13 -9.38 -4.01
N ILE A 118 7.43 -9.37 -4.38
CA ILE A 118 8.52 -8.98 -3.46
C ILE A 118 8.37 -7.51 -3.08
N GLU A 119 8.20 -6.59 -4.04
CA GLU A 119 8.04 -5.16 -3.76
C GLU A 119 6.84 -4.89 -2.85
N ILE A 120 5.70 -5.55 -3.10
CA ILE A 120 4.51 -5.44 -2.25
C ILE A 120 4.80 -5.91 -0.82
N LYS A 121 5.47 -7.04 -0.66
CA LYS A 121 5.87 -7.54 0.66
C LYS A 121 6.85 -6.61 1.37
N GLU A 122 7.76 -6.00 0.65
CA GLU A 122 8.72 -5.05 1.22
C GLU A 122 8.06 -3.75 1.68
N ILE A 123 6.98 -3.29 1.02
CA ILE A 123 6.14 -2.19 1.52
C ILE A 123 5.53 -2.54 2.88
N LEU A 124 4.95 -3.74 3.02
CA LEU A 124 4.38 -4.22 4.28
C LEU A 124 5.43 -4.32 5.38
N TYR A 125 6.57 -4.95 5.09
CA TYR A 125 7.63 -5.17 6.08
C TYR A 125 8.18 -3.83 6.58
N GLN A 126 8.44 -2.90 5.69
CA GLN A 126 8.88 -1.56 6.05
C GLN A 126 7.85 -0.83 6.93
N ALA A 127 6.56 -0.96 6.63
CA ALA A 127 5.50 -0.31 7.39
C ALA A 127 5.48 -0.74 8.87
N VAL A 128 5.96 -1.95 9.19
CA VAL A 128 6.03 -2.43 10.58
C VAL A 128 6.86 -1.51 11.47
N ALA A 129 7.97 -0.99 10.96
CA ALA A 129 8.85 -0.10 11.73
C ALA A 129 8.20 1.24 12.11
N TYR A 130 7.20 1.68 11.37
CA TYR A 130 6.55 3.00 11.53
C TYR A 130 5.12 2.90 12.09
N ALA A 131 4.33 1.96 11.61
CA ALA A 131 2.95 1.77 12.04
C ALA A 131 2.78 0.77 13.19
N GLY A 132 3.76 -0.11 13.38
CA GLY A 132 3.73 -1.20 14.34
C GLY A 132 3.08 -2.47 13.80
N MET A 133 3.57 -3.63 14.24
CA MET A 133 3.12 -4.95 13.74
C MET A 133 1.62 -5.18 13.92
N ALA A 134 1.04 -4.70 15.03
CA ALA A 134 -0.38 -4.88 15.30
C ALA A 134 -1.28 -4.26 14.22
N LYS A 135 -0.86 -3.12 13.63
CA LYS A 135 -1.59 -2.47 12.55
C LYS A 135 -1.31 -3.08 11.17
N VAL A 136 -0.17 -3.73 10.99
CA VAL A 136 0.25 -4.29 9.69
C VAL A 136 -0.24 -5.72 9.49
N MET A 137 -0.54 -6.45 10.55
CA MET A 137 -0.87 -7.89 10.50
C MET A 137 -2.04 -8.20 9.57
N ASP A 138 -3.12 -7.42 9.62
CA ASP A 138 -4.29 -7.65 8.76
C ASP A 138 -3.95 -7.50 7.27
N PHE A 139 -3.10 -6.52 6.95
CA PHE A 139 -2.64 -6.30 5.58
C PHE A 139 -1.72 -7.42 5.07
N VAL A 140 -0.99 -8.10 5.95
CA VAL A 140 -0.24 -9.31 5.60
C VAL A 140 -1.19 -10.42 5.16
N GLY A 141 -2.30 -10.63 5.88
CA GLY A 141 -3.36 -11.58 5.52
C GLY A 141 -3.96 -11.26 4.15
N ILE A 142 -4.43 -10.01 3.98
CA ILE A 142 -5.01 -9.52 2.72
C ILE A 142 -4.04 -9.74 1.54
N THR A 143 -2.77 -9.38 1.73
CA THR A 143 -1.77 -9.54 0.67
C THR A 143 -1.51 -11.01 0.34
N ASN A 144 -1.45 -11.90 1.33
CA ASN A 144 -1.26 -13.32 1.10
C ASN A 144 -2.42 -13.92 0.29
N GLU A 145 -3.66 -13.55 0.63
CA GLU A 145 -4.86 -13.98 -0.08
C GLU A 145 -4.79 -13.56 -1.57
N ALA A 146 -4.53 -12.28 -1.84
CA ALA A 146 -4.42 -11.76 -3.20
C ALA A 146 -3.28 -12.44 -3.99
N LEU A 147 -2.09 -12.57 -3.40
CA LEU A 147 -0.96 -13.24 -4.07
C LEU A 147 -1.26 -14.70 -4.42
N LEU A 148 -1.90 -15.44 -3.51
CA LEU A 148 -2.32 -16.82 -3.78
C LEU A 148 -3.36 -16.89 -4.90
N ALA A 149 -4.32 -15.95 -4.92
CA ALA A 149 -5.33 -15.85 -5.99
C ALA A 149 -4.68 -15.57 -7.35
N HIS A 150 -3.61 -14.79 -7.40
CA HIS A 150 -2.77 -14.55 -8.58
C HIS A 150 -1.79 -15.70 -8.90
N GLY A 151 -1.92 -16.87 -8.26
CA GLY A 151 -1.08 -18.04 -8.51
C GLY A 151 0.36 -17.93 -7.97
N VAL A 152 0.64 -16.94 -7.14
CA VAL A 152 1.97 -16.75 -6.53
C VAL A 152 2.17 -17.76 -5.40
N ARG A 153 3.25 -18.52 -5.46
CA ARG A 153 3.60 -19.48 -4.40
C ARG A 153 4.22 -18.74 -3.20
N LEU A 154 3.73 -19.04 -2.00
CA LEU A 154 4.31 -18.57 -0.75
C LEU A 154 5.03 -19.70 -0.01
N PRO A 155 6.09 -19.43 0.80
CA PRO A 155 6.70 -18.10 1.00
C PRO A 155 7.49 -17.62 -0.22
N LEU A 156 7.63 -16.28 -0.36
CA LEU A 156 8.53 -15.68 -1.35
C LEU A 156 9.99 -15.87 -0.93
N GLU A 157 10.90 -15.66 -1.90
CA GLU A 157 12.34 -15.60 -1.64
C GLU A 157 12.66 -14.51 -0.61
N GLY A 158 13.47 -14.85 0.39
CA GLY A 158 13.86 -13.94 1.47
C GLY A 158 14.76 -12.81 0.97
N GLN A 159 14.48 -11.59 1.40
CA GLN A 159 15.23 -10.38 1.03
C GLN A 159 16.15 -9.87 2.15
N ALA A 160 16.30 -10.63 3.24
CA ALA A 160 17.16 -10.25 4.36
C ALA A 160 18.65 -10.33 3.96
N VAL A 161 19.40 -9.28 4.26
CA VAL A 161 20.86 -9.18 3.99
C VAL A 161 21.68 -9.02 5.29
N VAL A 162 21.02 -9.13 6.43
CA VAL A 162 21.62 -9.00 7.76
C VAL A 162 21.36 -10.27 8.58
N SER A 163 22.24 -10.52 9.57
CA SER A 163 22.04 -11.52 10.62
C SER A 163 21.83 -10.81 11.97
N ALA A 164 21.56 -11.58 13.04
CA ALA A 164 21.44 -11.05 14.40
C ALA A 164 22.70 -10.28 14.84
N GLU A 165 23.88 -10.72 14.39
CA GLU A 165 25.18 -10.13 14.71
C GLU A 165 25.45 -8.86 13.89
N THR A 166 25.01 -8.80 12.64
CA THR A 166 25.38 -7.71 11.70
C THR A 166 24.30 -6.62 11.54
N ARG A 167 23.09 -6.85 12.04
CA ARG A 167 21.95 -5.95 11.84
C ARG A 167 22.18 -4.53 12.37
N PHE A 168 22.85 -4.40 13.53
CA PHE A 168 23.13 -3.09 14.09
C PHE A 168 24.12 -2.31 13.24
N ASP A 169 25.26 -2.89 12.91
CA ASP A 169 26.32 -2.19 12.19
C ASP A 169 25.88 -1.82 10.76
N LYS A 170 25.23 -2.74 10.05
CA LYS A 170 24.70 -2.47 8.71
C LYS A 170 23.54 -1.46 8.74
N GLY A 171 22.66 -1.55 9.73
CA GLY A 171 21.58 -0.59 9.90
C GLY A 171 22.08 0.79 10.25
N LEU A 172 23.05 0.92 11.16
CA LEU A 172 23.69 2.17 11.52
C LEU A 172 24.41 2.79 10.29
N ALA A 173 25.12 1.97 9.51
CA ALA A 173 25.79 2.44 8.30
C ALA A 173 24.79 2.98 7.27
N LEU A 174 23.66 2.27 7.04
CA LEU A 174 22.61 2.74 6.15
C LEU A 174 21.96 4.02 6.70
N GLN A 175 21.62 4.06 7.99
CA GLN A 175 21.05 5.24 8.63
C GLN A 175 21.96 6.48 8.45
N LYS A 176 23.28 6.31 8.64
CA LYS A 176 24.25 7.37 8.42
C LYS A 176 24.38 7.78 6.95
N SER A 177 24.29 6.85 6.02
CA SER A 177 24.32 7.19 4.57
C SER A 177 23.15 8.06 4.14
N ILE A 178 21.98 7.91 4.80
CA ILE A 178 20.79 8.71 4.52
C ILE A 178 20.83 10.05 5.27
N PHE A 179 21.19 10.04 6.57
CA PHE A 179 20.99 11.18 7.46
C PHE A 179 22.27 11.87 7.93
N GLY A 180 23.43 11.35 7.54
CA GLY A 180 24.73 11.93 7.85
C GLY A 180 25.15 11.78 9.31
N GLU A 181 26.14 12.59 9.69
CA GLU A 181 26.80 12.53 11.02
C GLU A 181 25.88 12.86 12.21
N ARG A 182 24.71 13.46 11.96
CA ARG A 182 23.72 13.72 13.03
C ARG A 182 23.32 12.45 13.78
N ILE A 183 23.44 11.29 13.14
CA ILE A 183 23.13 10.00 13.74
C ILE A 183 24.12 9.67 14.86
N ASP A 184 25.40 9.98 14.71
CA ASP A 184 26.38 9.79 15.78
C ASP A 184 26.06 10.69 16.99
N GLN A 185 25.65 11.95 16.71
CA GLN A 185 25.24 12.87 17.79
C GLN A 185 23.96 12.38 18.51
N MET A 186 23.02 11.82 17.74
CA MET A 186 21.79 11.23 18.32
C MET A 186 22.11 10.07 19.27
N HIS A 187 23.00 9.16 18.89
CA HIS A 187 23.46 8.08 19.76
C HIS A 187 24.23 8.57 20.97
N LYS A 188 25.15 9.53 20.77
CA LYS A 188 26.00 10.09 21.84
C LYS A 188 25.18 10.85 22.88
N ASN A 189 24.19 11.62 22.43
CA ASN A 189 23.42 12.52 23.31
C ASN A 189 22.18 11.84 23.92
N ALA A 190 21.90 10.57 23.57
CA ALA A 190 20.77 9.86 24.15
C ALA A 190 20.97 9.68 25.66
N PRO A 191 19.94 9.97 26.46
CA PRO A 191 19.96 9.66 27.90
C PRO A 191 20.25 8.18 28.14
N GLU A 192 20.99 7.87 29.21
CA GLU A 192 21.44 6.49 29.48
C GLU A 192 20.28 5.47 29.45
N ASN A 193 19.17 5.83 30.10
CA ASN A 193 17.95 5.02 30.16
C ASN A 193 17.19 4.91 28.82
N GLN A 194 17.60 5.60 27.76
CA GLN A 194 16.99 5.61 26.42
C GLN A 194 17.93 5.09 25.32
N LYS A 195 19.18 4.80 25.59
CA LYS A 195 20.17 4.32 24.63
C LYS A 195 19.72 3.07 23.90
N HIS A 196 18.99 2.18 24.57
CA HIS A 196 18.44 0.97 23.97
C HIS A 196 17.45 1.28 22.82
N ILE A 197 16.67 2.36 22.92
CA ILE A 197 15.74 2.79 21.86
C ILE A 197 16.53 3.21 20.62
N GLN A 198 17.61 4.00 20.79
CA GLN A 198 18.47 4.37 19.65
C GLN A 198 19.13 3.15 19.01
N ARG A 199 19.56 2.17 19.83
CA ARG A 199 20.09 0.91 19.34
C ARG A 199 19.04 0.12 18.55
N TYR A 200 17.79 0.04 19.02
CA TYR A 200 16.71 -0.62 18.29
C TYR A 200 16.39 0.10 16.98
N LEU A 201 16.38 1.42 16.97
CA LEU A 201 16.17 2.19 15.77
C LEU A 201 17.19 1.81 14.69
N SER A 202 18.49 1.78 15.02
CA SER A 202 19.51 1.39 14.05
C SER A 202 19.47 -0.12 13.70
N ALA A 203 19.28 -1.01 14.69
CA ALA A 203 19.31 -2.45 14.45
C ALA A 203 18.03 -3.00 13.82
N ASN A 204 16.86 -2.57 14.28
CA ASN A 204 15.58 -3.09 13.83
C ASN A 204 15.02 -2.27 12.67
N CYS A 205 14.76 -0.97 12.85
CA CYS A 205 14.17 -0.16 11.78
C CYS A 205 15.09 -0.13 10.55
N PHE A 206 16.35 0.25 10.72
CA PHE A 206 17.28 0.31 9.60
C PHE A 206 17.88 -1.05 9.26
N GLY A 207 18.33 -1.83 10.24
CA GLY A 207 18.97 -3.12 10.02
C GLY A 207 18.03 -4.19 9.48
N ASP A 208 16.93 -4.48 10.18
CA ASP A 208 16.04 -5.59 9.79
C ASP A 208 15.12 -5.23 8.62
N TYR A 209 14.66 -3.95 8.52
CA TYR A 209 13.67 -3.58 7.51
C TYR A 209 14.27 -2.76 6.36
N GLN A 210 15.07 -1.74 6.61
CA GLN A 210 15.52 -0.82 5.55
C GLN A 210 16.69 -1.35 4.72
N THR A 211 17.53 -2.26 5.25
CA THR A 211 18.64 -2.87 4.48
C THR A 211 18.17 -3.96 3.52
N ARG A 212 16.93 -4.43 3.62
CA ARG A 212 16.40 -5.54 2.81
C ARG A 212 16.47 -5.25 1.32
N GLY A 213 16.63 -6.30 0.50
CA GLY A 213 16.48 -6.23 -0.96
C GLY A 213 15.05 -5.90 -1.40
N GLY A 214 14.79 -6.02 -2.70
CA GLY A 214 13.47 -5.82 -3.30
C GLY A 214 13.10 -4.37 -3.58
N LEU A 215 13.56 -3.40 -2.77
CA LEU A 215 13.37 -1.96 -2.98
C LEU A 215 14.68 -1.22 -2.76
N ASP A 216 14.94 -0.20 -3.58
CA ASP A 216 16.08 0.70 -3.37
C ASP A 216 15.83 1.73 -2.26
N VAL A 217 16.89 2.34 -1.76
CA VAL A 217 16.85 3.29 -0.64
C VAL A 217 16.02 4.54 -0.98
N LYS A 218 16.08 5.00 -2.22
CA LYS A 218 15.31 6.16 -2.70
C LYS A 218 13.80 5.89 -2.63
N THR A 219 13.38 4.73 -3.10
CA THR A 219 11.98 4.26 -3.02
C THR A 219 11.57 4.07 -1.56
N ARG A 220 12.42 3.44 -0.73
CA ARG A 220 12.12 3.23 0.69
C ARG A 220 11.90 4.54 1.46
N GLU A 221 12.70 5.57 1.21
CA GLU A 221 12.50 6.89 1.84
C GLU A 221 11.18 7.56 1.37
N LEU A 222 10.79 7.38 0.11
CA LEU A 222 9.52 7.90 -0.40
C LEU A 222 8.31 7.20 0.25
N LEU A 223 8.40 5.87 0.42
CA LEU A 223 7.37 5.08 1.12
C LEU A 223 7.30 5.44 2.62
N THR A 224 8.46 5.63 3.27
CA THR A 224 8.51 6.09 4.66
C THR A 224 7.83 7.45 4.82
N PHE A 225 8.12 8.39 3.94
CA PHE A 225 7.46 9.70 3.92
C PHE A 225 5.95 9.55 3.79
N SER A 226 5.48 8.71 2.86
CA SER A 226 4.06 8.43 2.64
C SER A 226 3.38 7.84 3.87
N ILE A 227 4.03 6.88 4.55
CA ILE A 227 3.54 6.28 5.80
C ILE A 227 3.41 7.35 6.89
N LEU A 228 4.46 8.16 7.11
CA LEU A 228 4.49 9.16 8.17
C LEU A 228 3.44 10.26 7.97
N VAL A 229 3.30 10.77 6.75
CA VAL A 229 2.27 11.76 6.39
C VAL A 229 0.88 11.19 6.66
N SER A 230 0.66 9.92 6.33
CA SER A 230 -0.63 9.24 6.50
C SER A 230 -0.94 8.90 7.96
N LEU A 231 0.06 8.61 8.79
CA LEU A 231 -0.11 8.43 10.23
C LEU A 231 -0.56 9.73 10.90
N GLY A 232 0.08 10.85 10.55
CA GLY A 232 -0.14 12.14 11.20
C GLY A 232 0.37 12.21 12.64
N GLY A 233 0.51 13.41 13.20
CA GLY A 233 0.98 13.61 14.57
C GLY A 233 2.46 13.27 14.79
N CYS A 234 3.26 13.21 13.72
CA CYS A 234 4.68 12.87 13.73
C CYS A 234 5.51 13.83 12.85
N GLU A 235 5.20 15.12 12.91
CA GLU A 235 5.78 16.16 12.04
C GLU A 235 7.31 16.23 12.15
N SER A 236 7.88 15.96 13.33
CA SER A 236 9.34 15.91 13.51
C SER A 236 9.99 14.79 12.69
N GLN A 237 9.36 13.62 12.63
CA GLN A 237 9.79 12.50 11.80
C GLN A 237 9.57 12.80 10.32
N VAL A 238 8.43 13.40 9.96
CA VAL A 238 8.14 13.86 8.59
C VAL A 238 9.27 14.78 8.11
N LYS A 239 9.64 15.82 8.88
CA LYS A 239 10.76 16.73 8.54
C LYS A 239 12.09 15.98 8.39
N GLY A 240 12.36 15.04 9.30
CA GLY A 240 13.56 14.21 9.22
C GLY A 240 13.63 13.42 7.91
N HIS A 241 12.53 12.79 7.50
CA HIS A 241 12.44 12.00 6.27
C HIS A 241 12.30 12.84 5.00
N ILE A 242 11.81 14.09 5.07
CA ILE A 242 11.93 15.05 3.95
C ILE A 242 13.41 15.28 3.65
N GLN A 243 14.23 15.55 4.67
CA GLN A 243 15.68 15.70 4.48
C GLN A 243 16.33 14.40 3.98
N GLY A 244 15.92 13.24 4.52
CA GLY A 244 16.35 11.92 4.04
C GLY A 244 16.06 11.73 2.56
N ASN A 245 14.83 12.04 2.12
CA ASN A 245 14.44 11.99 0.71
C ASN A 245 15.32 12.87 -0.19
N VAL A 246 15.60 14.11 0.22
CA VAL A 246 16.51 15.00 -0.51
C VAL A 246 17.90 14.37 -0.63
N ASN A 247 18.42 13.81 0.45
CA ASN A 247 19.75 13.22 0.50
C ASN A 247 19.88 11.98 -0.41
N VAL A 248 18.79 11.22 -0.62
CA VAL A 248 18.76 10.07 -1.53
C VAL A 248 18.29 10.40 -2.95
N GLY A 249 18.05 11.69 -3.25
CA GLY A 249 17.78 12.19 -4.60
C GLY A 249 16.29 12.30 -4.97
N ASN A 250 15.38 12.31 -3.99
CA ASN A 250 14.00 12.76 -4.18
C ASN A 250 13.95 14.28 -3.97
N ASN A 251 13.34 15.02 -4.90
CA ASN A 251 13.25 16.48 -4.81
C ASN A 251 11.91 16.94 -4.20
N LYS A 252 11.78 18.25 -3.96
CA LYS A 252 10.55 18.86 -3.43
C LYS A 252 9.32 18.57 -4.30
N ASP A 253 9.48 18.63 -5.63
CA ASP A 253 8.37 18.40 -6.56
C ASP A 253 7.85 16.97 -6.47
N THR A 254 8.74 15.98 -6.34
CA THR A 254 8.37 14.58 -6.12
C THR A 254 7.59 14.41 -4.81
N LEU A 255 8.08 15.01 -3.72
CA LEU A 255 7.41 14.91 -2.41
C LEU A 255 6.05 15.63 -2.42
N LEU A 256 5.95 16.78 -3.07
CA LEU A 256 4.69 17.50 -3.24
C LEU A 256 3.70 16.69 -4.08
N ALA A 257 4.16 16.06 -5.16
CA ALA A 257 3.35 15.17 -5.98
C ALA A 257 2.82 13.97 -5.17
N VAL A 258 3.65 13.37 -4.30
CA VAL A 258 3.21 12.32 -3.37
C VAL A 258 2.13 12.81 -2.42
N VAL A 259 2.34 13.95 -1.77
CA VAL A 259 1.34 14.53 -0.84
C VAL A 259 0.02 14.82 -1.55
N THR A 260 0.08 15.35 -2.78
CA THR A 260 -1.09 15.61 -3.62
C THR A 260 -1.79 14.30 -3.99
N GLN A 261 -1.05 13.28 -4.40
CA GLN A 261 -1.60 11.96 -4.71
C GLN A 261 -2.33 11.33 -3.51
N LEU A 262 -1.83 11.55 -2.30
CA LEU A 262 -2.42 10.97 -1.09
C LEU A 262 -3.60 11.77 -0.54
N LEU A 263 -3.80 13.02 -0.96
CA LEU A 263 -4.85 13.91 -0.44
C LEU A 263 -6.26 13.28 -0.40
N PRO A 264 -6.75 12.58 -1.45
CA PRO A 264 -8.07 11.95 -1.40
C PRO A 264 -8.21 10.88 -0.30
N TYR A 265 -7.11 10.27 0.12
CA TYR A 265 -7.07 9.16 1.08
C TYR A 265 -6.83 9.61 2.53
N ILE A 266 -6.04 10.68 2.73
CA ILE A 266 -5.64 11.15 4.07
C ILE A 266 -6.32 12.44 4.51
N GLY A 267 -6.95 13.15 3.58
CA GLY A 267 -7.68 14.39 3.83
C GLY A 267 -6.78 15.62 4.02
N TYR A 268 -7.41 16.79 4.01
CA TYR A 268 -6.72 18.10 4.05
C TYR A 268 -5.84 18.32 5.28
N PRO A 269 -6.23 17.98 6.53
CA PRO A 269 -5.40 18.32 7.69
C PRO A 269 -4.00 17.70 7.62
N ARG A 270 -3.89 16.41 7.29
CA ARG A 270 -2.60 15.72 7.15
C ARG A 270 -1.80 16.24 5.96
N THR A 271 -2.47 16.51 4.84
CA THR A 271 -1.86 17.07 3.64
C THR A 271 -1.27 18.45 3.92
N LEU A 272 -2.01 19.35 4.57
CA LEU A 272 -1.56 20.70 4.89
C LEU A 272 -0.39 20.69 5.90
N ASN A 273 -0.41 19.79 6.89
CA ASN A 273 0.71 19.60 7.81
C ASN A 273 1.97 19.11 7.06
N ALA A 274 1.82 18.18 6.12
CA ALA A 274 2.94 17.71 5.31
C ALA A 274 3.52 18.83 4.42
N ILE A 275 2.67 19.65 3.80
CA ILE A 275 3.10 20.83 3.01
C ILE A 275 3.84 21.84 3.90
N ALA A 276 3.36 22.09 5.11
CA ALA A 276 4.05 22.97 6.06
C ALA A 276 5.46 22.43 6.39
N CYS A 277 5.59 21.12 6.66
CA CYS A 277 6.87 20.46 6.87
C CYS A 277 7.79 20.56 5.65
N LEU A 278 7.25 20.37 4.43
CA LEU A 278 8.00 20.51 3.18
C LEU A 278 8.58 21.92 3.02
N ASN A 279 7.75 22.94 3.23
CA ASN A 279 8.16 24.35 3.09
C ASN A 279 9.17 24.78 4.16
N GLU A 280 9.10 24.20 5.36
CA GLU A 280 10.09 24.47 6.42
C GLU A 280 11.46 23.84 6.11
N VAL A 281 11.48 22.60 5.60
CA VAL A 281 12.74 21.88 5.32
C VAL A 281 13.35 22.28 3.97
N ILE A 282 12.48 22.53 2.97
CA ILE A 282 12.90 22.94 1.62
C ILE A 282 12.15 24.23 1.24
N PRO A 283 12.58 25.39 1.78
CA PRO A 283 11.92 26.66 1.48
C PRO A 283 11.98 26.98 0.00
N GLU A 284 10.99 27.70 -0.51
CA GLU A 284 11.06 28.30 -1.85
C GLU A 284 12.15 29.38 -1.84
N LYS A 285 12.88 29.43 -2.96
CA LYS A 285 13.94 30.44 -3.15
C LYS A 285 13.32 31.74 -3.65
#